data_ead8030ab6dd986ad502691d31735c42
#
_entry.id   ead8030ab6dd986ad502691d31735c42
#
_cell.length_a   1.000
_cell.length_b   1.000
_cell.length_c   1.000
_cell.angle_alpha   90.00
_cell.angle_beta   90.00
_cell.angle_gamma   90.00
#
_symmetry.space_group_name_H-M   'P 1'
#
loop_
_entity.id
_entity.type
_entity.pdbx_description
1 polymer ?
#
loop_
_entity_poly.entity_id
_entity_poly.type
_entity_poly.pdbx_seq_one_letter_code
_entity_poly.pdbx_strand_id
1 'polypeptide(L)'
;MARWLQLTKAGGLVVGAVAASAGVALAAEKIAVGRLRDRPLTVLASDGVPLHVEISGPDDAPVTVVFSHGYTLSQDVWHYQRQALAGTRLVFWDQRGHGRSGRGDPEHSTIEQTGADLGAVLAATMPAGGRVVLVGHSMGGMTIMALAARQPGLFGAAPPGGLAVAGTVLIGTAASGIDPSRWMPGPLRLVARQATPVVLRGVSRGRPGAVIEWGRHAAGDVAFLSTRYMAFGDAGVSPAVVDFLERIIRATPVDVVAEFYLALMAHDQEAALATLGAVPATVIAGDRDRLIPVRRAGDLAARIPGAELILVPGAGHLVILERPEVVNEAITSLLASVGGSRV
;
A
#
# COMPACT_ATOMS: atom_id res chain seq x y z
N MET A 1 -14.43 23.63 2.83
CA MET A 1 -13.05 23.91 2.37
C MET A 1 -12.12 23.07 3.22
N ALA A 2 -11.59 22.00 2.67
CA ALA A 2 -10.56 21.22 3.33
C ALA A 2 -9.20 21.89 3.07
N ARG A 3 -8.46 22.19 4.16
CA ARG A 3 -7.10 22.74 4.07
C ARG A 3 -6.10 21.61 4.21
N TRP A 4 -5.19 21.49 3.24
CA TRP A 4 -4.06 20.60 3.28
C TRP A 4 -2.86 21.30 3.87
N LEU A 5 -2.11 20.61 4.71
CA LEU A 5 -0.83 21.06 5.22
C LEU A 5 0.29 20.33 4.48
N GLN A 6 1.03 21.05 3.65
CA GLN A 6 2.26 20.57 2.99
C GLN A 6 3.48 21.19 3.68
N LEU A 7 4.47 20.39 4.01
CA LEU A 7 5.78 20.82 4.49
C LEU A 7 6.79 20.74 3.34
N THR A 8 7.29 21.87 2.90
CA THR A 8 8.28 21.94 1.81
C THR A 8 9.71 21.86 2.33
N LYS A 9 10.68 21.59 1.43
CA LYS A 9 12.12 21.47 1.68
C LYS A 9 12.76 22.61 2.49
N ALA A 10 12.11 23.77 2.61
CA ALA A 10 12.59 24.92 3.34
C ALA A 10 12.01 25.09 4.75
N GLY A 11 11.30 24.09 5.28
CA GLY A 11 10.65 24.19 6.58
C GLY A 11 9.47 25.18 6.61
N GLY A 12 9.02 25.65 5.46
CA GLY A 12 7.87 26.54 5.32
C GLY A 12 6.57 25.75 5.22
N LEU A 13 5.56 26.18 5.99
CA LEU A 13 4.21 25.64 5.90
C LEU A 13 3.50 26.23 4.69
N VAL A 14 3.25 25.44 3.65
CA VAL A 14 2.40 25.86 2.53
C VAL A 14 0.97 25.37 2.81
N VAL A 15 0.06 26.30 3.01
CA VAL A 15 -1.37 26.01 3.15
C VAL A 15 -2.02 26.10 1.77
N GLY A 16 -2.14 24.98 1.09
CA GLY A 16 -2.92 24.86 -0.15
C GLY A 16 -4.42 24.80 0.18
N ALA A 17 -5.22 25.69 -0.35
CA ALA A 17 -6.67 25.58 -0.34
C ALA A 17 -7.11 24.87 -1.63
N VAL A 18 -7.42 23.58 -1.56
CA VAL A 18 -8.15 22.90 -2.62
C VAL A 18 -9.62 23.28 -2.45
N ALA A 19 -10.20 23.93 -3.46
CA ALA A 19 -11.63 24.16 -3.50
C ALA A 19 -12.34 22.80 -3.38
N ALA A 20 -13.12 22.61 -2.33
CA ALA A 20 -14.02 21.47 -2.23
C ALA A 20 -14.99 21.53 -3.42
N SER A 21 -14.66 20.84 -4.50
CA SER A 21 -15.68 20.46 -5.47
C SER A 21 -16.70 19.63 -4.69
N ALA A 22 -17.95 20.05 -4.78
CA ALA A 22 -19.12 19.48 -4.14
C ALA A 22 -19.00 17.96 -4.05
N GLY A 23 -19.18 17.42 -2.84
CA GLY A 23 -19.24 15.99 -2.63
C GLY A 23 -20.24 15.42 -3.61
N VAL A 24 -19.75 14.73 -4.63
CA VAL A 24 -20.58 13.85 -5.44
C VAL A 24 -21.13 12.87 -4.40
N ALA A 25 -22.42 12.96 -4.12
CA ALA A 25 -23.14 11.92 -3.42
C ALA A 25 -22.91 10.66 -4.26
N LEU A 26 -21.93 9.86 -3.86
CA LEU A 26 -21.71 8.53 -4.40
C LEU A 26 -23.00 7.78 -4.09
N ALA A 27 -23.89 7.73 -5.09
CA ALA A 27 -25.04 6.86 -5.07
C ALA A 27 -24.51 5.50 -4.55
N ALA A 28 -25.32 4.80 -3.75
CA ALA A 28 -24.96 3.55 -3.09
C ALA A 28 -24.72 2.41 -4.10
N GLU A 29 -23.86 2.64 -5.07
CA GLU A 29 -23.43 1.65 -6.04
C GLU A 29 -22.44 0.72 -5.33
N LYS A 30 -22.79 -0.55 -5.25
CA LYS A 30 -21.90 -1.58 -4.69
C LYS A 30 -20.61 -1.61 -5.51
N ILE A 31 -19.49 -1.26 -4.89
CA ILE A 31 -18.18 -1.42 -5.50
C ILE A 31 -17.93 -2.93 -5.60
N ALA A 32 -17.89 -3.46 -6.81
CA ALA A 32 -17.66 -4.88 -7.03
C ALA A 32 -16.15 -5.16 -7.05
N VAL A 33 -15.70 -6.11 -6.24
CA VAL A 33 -14.31 -6.61 -6.28
C VAL A 33 -14.01 -7.16 -7.69
N GLY A 34 -12.89 -6.76 -8.29
CA GLY A 34 -12.47 -7.20 -9.61
C GLY A 34 -13.34 -6.69 -10.78
N ARG A 35 -14.18 -5.67 -10.58
CA ARG A 35 -15.01 -5.10 -11.64
C ARG A 35 -14.20 -4.40 -12.73
N LEU A 36 -13.09 -3.75 -12.33
CA LEU A 36 -12.16 -3.11 -13.24
C LEU A 36 -10.96 -4.04 -13.41
N ARG A 37 -10.98 -4.85 -14.44
CA ARG A 37 -9.87 -5.76 -14.79
C ARG A 37 -9.26 -5.35 -16.10
N ASP A 38 -7.93 -5.42 -16.16
CA ASP A 38 -7.12 -5.09 -17.31
C ASP A 38 -6.46 -6.35 -17.89
N ARG A 39 -5.40 -6.18 -18.68
CA ARG A 39 -4.66 -7.31 -19.27
C ARG A 39 -3.93 -8.09 -18.17
N PRO A 40 -4.34 -9.34 -17.85
CA PRO A 40 -3.72 -10.13 -16.82
C PRO A 40 -2.37 -10.71 -17.30
N LEU A 41 -1.43 -10.80 -16.39
CA LEU A 41 -0.12 -11.43 -16.57
C LEU A 41 0.23 -12.21 -15.30
N THR A 42 0.91 -13.34 -15.45
CA THR A 42 1.53 -14.05 -14.34
C THR A 42 3.03 -13.84 -14.39
N VAL A 43 3.59 -13.31 -13.32
CA VAL A 43 5.04 -13.14 -13.12
C VAL A 43 5.51 -14.18 -12.11
N LEU A 44 6.57 -14.90 -12.41
CA LEU A 44 7.16 -15.84 -11.45
C LEU A 44 8.16 -15.09 -10.56
N ALA A 45 7.96 -15.18 -9.25
CA ALA A 45 8.94 -14.76 -8.26
C ALA A 45 10.21 -15.63 -8.31
N SER A 46 11.28 -15.23 -7.67
CA SER A 46 12.57 -15.94 -7.67
C SER A 46 12.49 -17.36 -7.09
N ASP A 47 11.50 -17.64 -6.25
CA ASP A 47 11.19 -18.93 -5.65
C ASP A 47 10.05 -19.68 -6.36
N GLY A 48 9.67 -19.23 -7.58
CA GLY A 48 8.66 -19.85 -8.41
C GLY A 48 7.21 -19.53 -8.05
N VAL A 49 6.96 -18.67 -7.06
CA VAL A 49 5.60 -18.26 -6.69
C VAL A 49 4.99 -17.44 -7.84
N PRO A 50 3.79 -17.82 -8.36
CA PRO A 50 3.12 -17.04 -9.38
C PRO A 50 2.49 -15.78 -8.79
N LEU A 51 2.91 -14.61 -9.26
CA LEU A 51 2.36 -13.32 -8.90
C LEU A 51 1.36 -12.87 -9.96
N HIS A 52 0.15 -12.54 -9.54
CA HIS A 52 -0.87 -12.02 -10.42
C HIS A 52 -0.66 -10.52 -10.64
N VAL A 53 -0.57 -10.12 -11.90
CA VAL A 53 -0.33 -8.73 -12.33
C VAL A 53 -1.40 -8.33 -13.34
N GLU A 54 -1.83 -7.09 -13.32
CA GLU A 54 -2.69 -6.49 -14.35
C GLU A 54 -2.05 -5.21 -14.88
N ILE A 55 -2.10 -5.02 -16.18
CA ILE A 55 -1.54 -3.85 -16.87
C ILE A 55 -2.65 -3.13 -17.61
N SER A 56 -2.78 -1.82 -17.41
CA SER A 56 -3.69 -0.97 -18.15
C SER A 56 -3.00 0.26 -18.74
N GLY A 57 -3.72 0.93 -19.65
CA GLY A 57 -3.23 2.12 -20.34
C GLY A 57 -2.27 1.82 -21.50
N PRO A 58 -1.69 2.88 -22.09
CA PRO A 58 -0.86 2.80 -23.28
C PRO A 58 0.53 2.21 -22.98
N ASP A 59 1.03 1.37 -23.89
CA ASP A 59 2.34 0.71 -23.72
C ASP A 59 3.52 1.66 -23.95
N ASP A 60 3.32 2.76 -24.66
CA ASP A 60 4.31 3.80 -25.00
C ASP A 60 4.32 4.99 -24.03
N ALA A 61 3.65 4.86 -22.89
CA ALA A 61 3.64 5.92 -21.87
C ALA A 61 5.07 6.22 -21.37
N PRO A 62 5.44 7.50 -21.20
CA PRO A 62 6.79 7.91 -20.80
C PRO A 62 7.15 7.49 -19.38
N VAL A 63 6.15 7.27 -18.53
CA VAL A 63 6.29 6.82 -17.14
C VAL A 63 5.19 5.82 -16.84
N THR A 64 5.53 4.73 -16.19
CA THR A 64 4.57 3.73 -15.66
C THR A 64 4.36 3.96 -14.18
N VAL A 65 3.14 3.76 -13.68
CA VAL A 65 2.86 3.73 -12.24
C VAL A 65 2.64 2.30 -11.79
N VAL A 66 3.36 1.85 -10.77
CA VAL A 66 3.24 0.50 -10.20
C VAL A 66 2.69 0.61 -8.80
N PHE A 67 1.61 -0.13 -8.52
CA PHE A 67 0.85 -0.07 -7.28
C PHE A 67 1.04 -1.31 -6.42
N SER A 68 1.51 -1.13 -5.18
CA SER A 68 1.66 -2.17 -4.16
C SER A 68 0.68 -1.96 -3.03
N HIS A 69 -0.21 -2.92 -2.79
CA HIS A 69 -1.29 -2.85 -1.80
C HIS A 69 -0.80 -3.14 -0.37
N GLY A 70 -1.66 -2.90 0.63
CA GLY A 70 -1.40 -3.18 2.03
C GLY A 70 -1.63 -4.64 2.45
N TYR A 71 -1.26 -4.95 3.68
CA TYR A 71 -1.52 -6.22 4.36
C TYR A 71 -3.01 -6.56 4.36
N THR A 72 -3.34 -7.83 4.11
CA THR A 72 -4.70 -8.37 3.96
C THR A 72 -5.53 -7.78 2.81
N LEU A 73 -4.93 -6.96 1.96
CA LEU A 73 -5.58 -6.36 0.81
C LEU A 73 -5.25 -7.12 -0.49
N SER A 74 -5.76 -6.61 -1.60
CA SER A 74 -5.40 -7.00 -2.96
C SER A 74 -5.31 -5.77 -3.85
N GLN A 75 -4.87 -5.94 -5.10
CA GLN A 75 -4.82 -4.84 -6.07
C GLN A 75 -6.18 -4.16 -6.32
N ASP A 76 -7.29 -4.84 -5.99
CA ASP A 76 -8.63 -4.27 -6.17
C ASP A 76 -8.87 -3.04 -5.27
N VAL A 77 -8.08 -2.86 -4.18
CA VAL A 77 -8.17 -1.69 -3.31
C VAL A 77 -7.87 -0.37 -4.04
N TRP A 78 -7.14 -0.44 -5.15
CA TRP A 78 -6.79 0.70 -6.00
C TRP A 78 -7.89 1.12 -6.97
N HIS A 79 -9.16 0.79 -6.66
CA HIS A 79 -10.33 1.01 -7.50
C HIS A 79 -10.43 2.46 -8.02
N TYR A 80 -10.31 3.44 -7.14
CA TYR A 80 -10.45 4.85 -7.52
C TYR A 80 -9.21 5.38 -8.27
N GLN A 81 -8.01 4.90 -7.95
CA GLN A 81 -6.78 5.25 -8.65
C GLN A 81 -6.78 4.72 -10.07
N ARG A 82 -7.26 3.48 -10.24
CA ARG A 82 -7.41 2.85 -11.56
C ARG A 82 -8.35 3.64 -12.47
N GLN A 83 -9.44 4.17 -11.92
CA GLN A 83 -10.39 5.01 -12.69
C GLN A 83 -9.81 6.37 -13.03
N ALA A 84 -9.23 7.06 -12.05
CA ALA A 84 -8.77 8.44 -12.21
C ALA A 84 -7.55 8.56 -13.12
N LEU A 85 -6.69 7.54 -13.17
CA LEU A 85 -5.43 7.54 -13.92
C LEU A 85 -5.50 6.74 -15.23
N ALA A 86 -6.69 6.47 -15.76
CA ALA A 86 -6.92 5.59 -16.91
C ALA A 86 -6.13 5.95 -18.18
N GLY A 87 -5.67 7.20 -18.33
CA GLY A 87 -4.83 7.66 -19.45
C GLY A 87 -3.33 7.38 -19.28
N THR A 88 -2.92 6.80 -18.14
CA THR A 88 -1.54 6.49 -17.78
C THR A 88 -1.30 4.98 -17.89
N ARG A 89 -0.06 4.56 -18.16
CA ARG A 89 0.30 3.14 -18.05
C ARG A 89 0.40 2.76 -16.58
N LEU A 90 -0.46 1.83 -16.16
CA LEU A 90 -0.60 1.40 -14.77
C LEU A 90 -0.31 -0.10 -14.67
N VAL A 91 0.40 -0.49 -13.62
CA VAL A 91 0.66 -1.88 -13.25
C VAL A 91 0.14 -2.09 -11.84
N PHE A 92 -0.77 -3.03 -11.69
CA PHE A 92 -1.32 -3.48 -10.41
C PHE A 92 -0.90 -4.92 -10.20
N TRP A 93 -0.57 -5.28 -8.98
CA TRP A 93 -0.20 -6.66 -8.68
C TRP A 93 -0.66 -7.06 -7.29
N ASP A 94 -0.97 -8.33 -7.14
CA ASP A 94 -1.25 -8.92 -5.84
C ASP A 94 0.06 -9.44 -5.23
N GLN A 95 0.39 -9.01 -4.03
CA GLN A 95 1.56 -9.51 -3.31
C GLN A 95 1.38 -11.01 -2.97
N ARG A 96 2.48 -11.75 -2.80
CA ARG A 96 2.42 -13.18 -2.47
C ARG A 96 1.46 -13.48 -1.33
N GLY A 97 0.68 -14.55 -1.43
CA GLY A 97 -0.32 -14.96 -0.47
C GLY A 97 -1.61 -14.13 -0.48
N HIS A 98 -1.68 -13.04 -1.22
CA HIS A 98 -2.83 -12.14 -1.28
C HIS A 98 -3.52 -12.18 -2.65
N GLY A 99 -4.81 -11.81 -2.66
CA GLY A 99 -5.59 -11.69 -3.89
C GLY A 99 -5.56 -12.96 -4.73
N ARG A 100 -5.02 -12.86 -5.95
CA ARG A 100 -4.91 -13.96 -6.94
C ARG A 100 -3.49 -14.51 -7.08
N SER A 101 -2.54 -13.95 -6.34
CA SER A 101 -1.16 -14.44 -6.31
C SER A 101 -1.05 -15.76 -5.56
N GLY A 102 -0.09 -16.56 -5.99
CA GLY A 102 0.29 -17.78 -5.31
C GLY A 102 0.91 -17.52 -3.93
N ARG A 103 1.04 -18.59 -3.19
CA ARG A 103 1.67 -18.62 -1.87
C ARG A 103 2.97 -19.42 -1.94
N GLY A 104 4.02 -18.90 -1.34
CA GLY A 104 5.28 -19.61 -1.14
C GLY A 104 5.35 -20.34 0.20
N ASP A 105 6.54 -20.80 0.54
CA ASP A 105 6.81 -21.30 1.88
C ASP A 105 6.63 -20.20 2.93
N PRO A 106 6.11 -20.53 4.13
CA PRO A 106 5.88 -19.55 5.19
C PRO A 106 7.12 -18.72 5.59
N GLU A 107 8.32 -19.28 5.47
CA GLU A 107 9.58 -18.58 5.73
C GLU A 107 9.88 -17.46 4.75
N HIS A 108 9.26 -17.48 3.56
CA HIS A 108 9.34 -16.44 2.54
C HIS A 108 8.21 -15.39 2.65
N SER A 109 7.34 -15.48 3.66
CA SER A 109 6.33 -14.46 3.96
C SER A 109 6.95 -13.28 4.73
N THR A 110 7.91 -12.58 4.11
CA THR A 110 8.68 -11.47 4.69
C THR A 110 8.59 -10.20 3.84
N ILE A 111 8.84 -9.04 4.45
CA ILE A 111 8.86 -7.76 3.73
C ILE A 111 10.02 -7.72 2.73
N GLU A 112 11.16 -8.30 3.05
CA GLU A 112 12.32 -8.41 2.16
C GLU A 112 11.98 -9.20 0.90
N GLN A 113 11.23 -10.27 1.06
CA GLN A 113 10.78 -11.09 -0.08
C GLN A 113 9.75 -10.35 -0.92
N THR A 114 8.81 -9.59 -0.33
CA THR A 114 7.89 -8.77 -1.12
C THR A 114 8.62 -7.70 -1.92
N GLY A 115 9.73 -7.15 -1.40
CA GLY A 115 10.62 -6.26 -2.16
C GLY A 115 11.29 -6.95 -3.35
N ALA A 116 11.72 -8.21 -3.19
CA ALA A 116 12.27 -9.02 -4.29
C ALA A 116 11.20 -9.32 -5.35
N ASP A 117 9.96 -9.61 -4.92
CA ASP A 117 8.81 -9.84 -5.79
C ASP A 117 8.48 -8.60 -6.63
N LEU A 118 8.47 -7.41 -5.99
CA LEU A 118 8.30 -6.15 -6.72
C LEU A 118 9.39 -5.97 -7.78
N GLY A 119 10.64 -6.32 -7.47
CA GLY A 119 11.73 -6.33 -8.45
C GLY A 119 11.45 -7.25 -9.65
N ALA A 120 10.90 -8.45 -9.41
CA ALA A 120 10.50 -9.37 -10.47
C ALA A 120 9.33 -8.80 -11.31
N VAL A 121 8.33 -8.19 -10.67
CA VAL A 121 7.22 -7.52 -11.36
C VAL A 121 7.75 -6.39 -12.25
N LEU A 122 8.66 -5.56 -11.76
CA LEU A 122 9.27 -4.50 -12.56
C LEU A 122 10.04 -5.06 -13.76
N ALA A 123 10.86 -6.09 -13.54
CA ALA A 123 11.62 -6.72 -14.63
C ALA A 123 10.74 -7.31 -15.74
N ALA A 124 9.56 -7.83 -15.36
CA ALA A 124 8.62 -8.45 -16.30
C ALA A 124 7.70 -7.47 -17.02
N THR A 125 7.44 -6.30 -16.41
CA THR A 125 6.41 -5.38 -16.90
C THR A 125 6.95 -4.10 -17.50
N MET A 126 8.20 -3.73 -17.18
CA MET A 126 8.77 -2.47 -17.64
C MET A 126 9.52 -2.65 -18.97
N PRO A 127 9.37 -1.72 -19.93
CA PRO A 127 10.19 -1.70 -21.11
C PRO A 127 11.66 -1.37 -20.78
N ALA A 128 12.58 -1.73 -21.67
CA ALA A 128 13.98 -1.31 -21.56
C ALA A 128 14.08 0.21 -21.52
N GLY A 129 14.86 0.75 -20.59
CA GLY A 129 14.97 2.20 -20.36
C GLY A 129 13.72 2.81 -19.71
N GLY A 130 12.78 1.98 -19.23
CA GLY A 130 11.52 2.44 -18.66
C GLY A 130 11.70 3.25 -17.38
N ARG A 131 10.81 4.22 -17.16
CA ARG A 131 10.73 5.03 -15.93
C ARG A 131 9.48 4.65 -15.16
N VAL A 132 9.61 4.49 -13.83
CA VAL A 132 8.51 4.05 -12.99
C VAL A 132 8.32 4.96 -11.78
N VAL A 133 7.07 5.28 -11.48
CA VAL A 133 6.65 5.81 -10.17
C VAL A 133 6.08 4.65 -9.36
N LEU A 134 6.62 4.44 -8.16
CA LEU A 134 6.16 3.41 -7.24
C LEU A 134 5.18 4.00 -6.24
N VAL A 135 3.99 3.42 -6.15
CA VAL A 135 2.94 3.82 -5.21
C VAL A 135 2.68 2.66 -4.25
N GLY A 136 2.88 2.87 -2.96
CA GLY A 136 2.71 1.84 -1.95
C GLY A 136 1.84 2.28 -0.79
N HIS A 137 0.83 1.47 -0.46
CA HIS A 137 -0.01 1.65 0.71
C HIS A 137 0.38 0.68 1.82
N SER A 138 0.60 1.18 3.04
CA SER A 138 0.87 0.37 4.22
C SER A 138 2.03 -0.62 3.97
N MET A 139 1.82 -1.95 4.04
CA MET A 139 2.80 -2.97 3.67
C MET A 139 3.38 -2.75 2.27
N GLY A 140 2.60 -2.23 1.30
CA GLY A 140 3.12 -1.90 -0.03
C GLY A 140 4.18 -0.80 -0.02
N GLY A 141 4.10 0.15 0.92
CA GLY A 141 5.18 1.12 1.15
C GLY A 141 6.43 0.46 1.73
N MET A 142 6.27 -0.50 2.65
CA MET A 142 7.39 -1.29 3.19
C MET A 142 8.05 -2.14 2.10
N THR A 143 7.25 -2.71 1.19
CA THR A 143 7.73 -3.43 -0.01
C THR A 143 8.60 -2.55 -0.90
N ILE A 144 8.23 -1.27 -1.11
CA ILE A 144 9.04 -0.31 -1.86
C ILE A 144 10.36 -0.01 -1.12
N MET A 145 10.32 0.14 0.19
CA MET A 145 11.54 0.33 1.01
C MET A 145 12.46 -0.89 0.92
N ALA A 146 11.91 -2.11 0.97
CA ALA A 146 12.68 -3.34 0.82
C ALA A 146 13.31 -3.48 -0.58
N LEU A 147 12.60 -3.05 -1.64
CA LEU A 147 13.17 -2.94 -2.98
C LEU A 147 14.33 -1.94 -3.00
N ALA A 148 14.16 -0.76 -2.38
CA ALA A 148 15.20 0.27 -2.33
C ALA A 148 16.46 -0.20 -1.58
N ALA A 149 16.29 -0.96 -0.50
CA ALA A 149 17.41 -1.59 0.21
C ALA A 149 18.13 -2.63 -0.65
N ARG A 150 17.37 -3.45 -1.37
CA ARG A 150 17.89 -4.57 -2.17
C ARG A 150 18.50 -4.13 -3.50
N GLN A 151 17.91 -3.14 -4.16
CA GLN A 151 18.28 -2.67 -5.50
C GLN A 151 18.41 -1.14 -5.54
N PRO A 152 19.34 -0.55 -4.77
CA PRO A 152 19.48 0.90 -4.68
C PRO A 152 19.82 1.55 -6.03
N GLY A 153 20.46 0.83 -6.94
CA GLY A 153 20.77 1.31 -8.28
C GLY A 153 19.57 1.57 -9.18
N LEU A 154 18.35 1.16 -8.79
CA LEU A 154 17.12 1.54 -9.49
C LEU A 154 16.68 2.97 -9.16
N PHE A 155 17.18 3.56 -8.06
CA PHE A 155 16.76 4.87 -7.56
C PHE A 155 17.83 5.92 -7.93
N GLY A 156 17.41 6.96 -8.66
CA GLY A 156 18.32 8.02 -9.15
C GLY A 156 18.58 7.92 -10.66
N ALA A 157 19.79 8.25 -11.07
CA ALA A 157 20.17 8.22 -12.50
C ALA A 157 20.29 6.77 -12.99
N ALA A 158 19.43 6.36 -13.91
CA ALA A 158 19.53 5.06 -14.54
C ALA A 158 20.76 4.96 -15.44
N PRO A 159 21.41 3.79 -15.55
CA PRO A 159 22.35 3.53 -16.61
C PRO A 159 21.65 3.60 -17.99
N PRO A 160 22.36 3.90 -19.07
CA PRO A 160 21.77 3.94 -20.40
C PRO A 160 20.99 2.65 -20.71
N GLY A 161 19.70 2.78 -21.08
CA GLY A 161 18.81 1.65 -21.35
C GLY A 161 18.33 0.89 -20.10
N GLY A 162 18.72 1.30 -18.90
CA GLY A 162 18.30 0.69 -17.64
C GLY A 162 16.95 1.19 -17.14
N LEU A 163 16.26 0.38 -16.35
CA LEU A 163 15.05 0.77 -15.60
C LEU A 163 15.42 1.78 -14.52
N ALA A 164 14.59 2.82 -14.34
CA ALA A 164 14.74 3.80 -13.27
C ALA A 164 13.44 4.01 -12.50
N VAL A 165 13.52 4.02 -11.17
CA VAL A 165 12.51 4.61 -10.32
C VAL A 165 12.62 6.13 -10.44
N ALA A 166 11.57 6.76 -10.93
CA ALA A 166 11.50 8.21 -11.16
C ALA A 166 10.90 8.96 -9.96
N GLY A 167 10.19 8.25 -9.07
CA GLY A 167 9.60 8.83 -7.87
C GLY A 167 8.82 7.80 -7.07
N THR A 168 8.47 8.15 -5.83
CA THR A 168 7.73 7.28 -4.90
C THR A 168 6.61 8.02 -4.20
N VAL A 169 5.47 7.32 -4.00
CA VAL A 169 4.34 7.77 -3.15
C VAL A 169 4.10 6.72 -2.07
N LEU A 170 4.35 7.08 -0.83
CA LEU A 170 4.29 6.22 0.35
C LEU A 170 3.09 6.61 1.21
N ILE A 171 2.08 5.74 1.29
CA ILE A 171 0.77 6.06 1.85
C ILE A 171 0.50 5.22 3.11
N GLY A 172 0.24 5.85 4.25
CA GLY A 172 -0.11 5.16 5.51
C GLY A 172 0.91 4.09 5.90
N THR A 173 2.21 4.39 5.79
CA THR A 173 3.30 3.43 6.03
C THR A 173 4.36 3.98 6.98
N ALA A 174 5.30 3.13 7.38
CA ALA A 174 6.43 3.47 8.25
C ALA A 174 7.65 2.61 7.89
N ALA A 175 8.86 3.11 8.20
CA ALA A 175 10.11 2.38 7.93
C ALA A 175 10.40 1.28 8.96
N SER A 176 9.88 1.41 10.17
CA SER A 176 10.12 0.46 11.27
C SER A 176 9.12 0.63 12.42
N GLY A 177 9.25 -0.22 13.43
CA GLY A 177 8.61 -0.04 14.74
C GLY A 177 7.08 -0.16 14.71
N ILE A 178 6.55 -1.02 13.85
CA ILE A 178 5.14 -1.37 13.80
C ILE A 178 4.85 -2.41 14.86
N ASP A 179 3.85 -2.15 15.69
CA ASP A 179 3.36 -3.09 16.70
C ASP A 179 1.87 -3.37 16.43
N PRO A 180 1.55 -4.38 15.61
CA PRO A 180 0.16 -4.71 15.30
C PRO A 180 -0.66 -5.12 16.53
N SER A 181 -0.04 -5.47 17.65
CA SER A 181 -0.77 -5.74 18.89
C SER A 181 -1.53 -4.51 19.41
N ARG A 182 -1.09 -3.31 19.01
CA ARG A 182 -1.77 -2.05 19.35
C ARG A 182 -3.13 -1.89 18.67
N TRP A 183 -3.38 -2.66 17.61
CA TRP A 183 -4.67 -2.67 16.92
C TRP A 183 -5.76 -3.38 17.74
N MET A 184 -5.36 -4.12 18.78
CA MET A 184 -6.28 -4.85 19.67
C MET A 184 -6.68 -4.00 20.89
N PRO A 185 -7.93 -4.13 21.40
CA PRO A 185 -8.33 -3.56 22.67
C PRO A 185 -7.41 -3.98 23.83
N GLY A 186 -7.18 -3.09 24.79
CA GLY A 186 -6.17 -3.22 25.84
C GLY A 186 -6.04 -4.58 26.52
N PRO A 187 -7.14 -5.20 27.03
CA PRO A 187 -7.07 -6.52 27.66
C PRO A 187 -6.66 -7.63 26.71
N LEU A 188 -7.16 -7.61 25.47
CA LEU A 188 -6.83 -8.59 24.42
C LEU A 188 -5.38 -8.42 23.95
N ARG A 189 -4.83 -7.22 23.98
CA ARG A 189 -3.44 -6.94 23.60
C ARG A 189 -2.44 -7.67 24.49
N LEU A 190 -2.68 -7.73 25.81
CA LEU A 190 -1.78 -8.41 26.74
C LEU A 190 -1.78 -9.93 26.47
N VAL A 191 -2.96 -10.50 26.27
CA VAL A 191 -3.13 -11.92 25.91
C VAL A 191 -2.53 -12.20 24.54
N ALA A 192 -2.78 -11.35 23.56
CA ALA A 192 -2.24 -11.51 22.21
C ALA A 192 -0.70 -11.50 22.21
N ARG A 193 -0.05 -10.56 22.89
CA ARG A 193 1.43 -10.51 22.96
C ARG A 193 2.05 -11.80 23.50
N GLN A 194 1.38 -12.46 24.42
CA GLN A 194 1.86 -13.71 25.03
C GLN A 194 1.46 -14.95 24.20
N ALA A 195 0.25 -14.96 23.67
CA ALA A 195 -0.30 -16.12 22.94
C ALA A 195 0.06 -16.12 21.45
N THR A 196 0.25 -14.95 20.83
CA THR A 196 0.49 -14.82 19.39
C THR A 196 1.62 -15.72 18.87
N PRO A 197 2.82 -15.78 19.48
CA PRO A 197 3.90 -16.65 18.98
C PRO A 197 3.56 -18.14 19.04
N VAL A 198 2.75 -18.55 20.02
CA VAL A 198 2.35 -19.95 20.24
C VAL A 198 1.22 -20.34 19.31
N VAL A 199 0.19 -19.46 19.19
CA VAL A 199 -0.95 -19.67 18.32
C VAL A 199 -0.52 -19.66 16.85
N LEU A 200 0.33 -18.72 16.45
CA LEU A 200 0.81 -18.62 15.08
C LEU A 200 1.67 -19.81 14.67
N ARG A 201 2.55 -20.31 15.56
CA ARG A 201 3.30 -21.57 15.32
C ARG A 201 2.38 -22.80 15.27
N GLY A 202 1.26 -22.79 15.98
CA GLY A 202 0.24 -23.84 15.95
C GLY A 202 -0.59 -23.82 14.66
N VAL A 203 -0.97 -22.62 14.19
CA VAL A 203 -1.71 -22.41 12.93
C VAL A 203 -0.89 -22.81 11.71
N SER A 204 0.40 -22.42 11.68
CA SER A 204 1.30 -22.78 10.58
C SER A 204 1.59 -24.29 10.47
N ARG A 205 1.35 -25.06 11.54
CA ARG A 205 1.51 -26.54 11.57
C ARG A 205 0.23 -27.32 11.25
N GLY A 206 -0.83 -26.66 10.83
CA GLY A 206 -2.07 -27.24 10.29
C GLY A 206 -2.99 -27.86 11.34
N ARG A 207 -4.00 -27.12 11.80
CA ARG A 207 -5.37 -27.59 12.02
C ARG A 207 -6.38 -26.65 12.71
N PRO A 208 -6.07 -25.45 13.22
CA PRO A 208 -7.13 -24.58 13.73
C PRO A 208 -7.76 -23.66 12.66
N GLY A 209 -7.20 -23.62 11.44
CA GLY A 209 -7.63 -22.68 10.39
C GLY A 209 -9.14 -22.73 10.08
N ALA A 210 -9.72 -23.91 9.97
CA ALA A 210 -11.14 -24.05 9.64
C ALA A 210 -12.08 -23.50 10.73
N VAL A 211 -11.74 -23.63 12.02
CA VAL A 211 -12.56 -23.11 13.13
C VAL A 211 -12.43 -21.59 13.23
N ILE A 212 -11.24 -21.05 13.01
CA ILE A 212 -10.99 -19.60 12.99
C ILE A 212 -11.68 -18.98 11.77
N GLU A 213 -11.60 -19.64 10.61
CA GLU A 213 -12.27 -19.21 9.38
C GLU A 213 -13.80 -19.19 9.53
N TRP A 214 -14.38 -20.23 10.13
CA TRP A 214 -15.80 -20.25 10.44
C TRP A 214 -16.19 -19.13 11.41
N GLY A 215 -15.40 -18.86 12.45
CA GLY A 215 -15.62 -17.75 13.39
C GLY A 215 -15.57 -16.37 12.72
N ARG A 216 -14.68 -16.17 11.74
CA ARG A 216 -14.61 -14.94 10.93
C ARG A 216 -15.90 -14.71 10.12
N HIS A 217 -16.48 -15.76 9.55
CA HIS A 217 -17.73 -15.66 8.79
C HIS A 217 -18.94 -15.43 9.69
N ALA A 218 -18.94 -16.01 10.90
CA ALA A 218 -20.04 -15.88 11.85
C ALA A 218 -20.10 -14.51 12.56
N ALA A 219 -18.99 -13.76 12.61
CA ALA A 219 -18.85 -12.47 13.30
C ALA A 219 -19.10 -11.25 12.40
N GLY A 220 -19.89 -11.36 11.34
CA GLY A 220 -20.03 -10.37 10.26
C GLY A 220 -20.22 -8.93 10.75
N ASP A 221 -21.20 -8.65 11.60
CA ASP A 221 -21.49 -7.28 12.07
C ASP A 221 -20.35 -6.71 12.94
N VAL A 222 -19.75 -7.56 13.78
CA VAL A 222 -18.60 -7.15 14.63
C VAL A 222 -17.38 -6.87 13.76
N ALA A 223 -17.14 -7.70 12.74
CA ALA A 223 -16.04 -7.48 11.79
C ALA A 223 -16.24 -6.18 11.01
N PHE A 224 -17.46 -5.92 10.52
CA PHE A 224 -17.79 -4.67 9.81
C PHE A 224 -17.53 -3.44 10.68
N LEU A 225 -18.01 -3.43 11.92
CA LEU A 225 -17.80 -2.32 12.85
C LEU A 225 -16.32 -2.15 13.21
N SER A 226 -15.59 -3.26 13.39
CA SER A 226 -14.15 -3.24 13.68
C SER A 226 -13.36 -2.69 12.50
N THR A 227 -13.64 -3.16 11.30
CA THR A 227 -13.01 -2.67 10.05
C THR A 227 -13.28 -1.18 9.88
N ARG A 228 -14.55 -0.75 10.04
CA ARG A 228 -14.92 0.66 9.95
C ARG A 228 -14.15 1.51 10.97
N TYR A 229 -14.09 1.07 12.21
CA TYR A 229 -13.41 1.82 13.27
C TYR A 229 -11.89 1.88 13.07
N MET A 230 -11.27 0.77 12.71
CA MET A 230 -9.80 0.68 12.64
C MET A 230 -9.24 1.27 11.34
N ALA A 231 -9.89 1.02 10.22
CA ALA A 231 -9.38 1.37 8.90
C ALA A 231 -9.71 2.82 8.49
N PHE A 232 -10.84 3.37 8.96
CA PHE A 232 -11.33 4.67 8.52
C PHE A 232 -11.31 5.70 9.66
N GLY A 233 -10.97 6.93 9.31
CA GLY A 233 -10.94 8.06 10.26
C GLY A 233 -12.28 8.76 10.40
N ASP A 234 -13.06 8.82 9.31
CA ASP A 234 -14.36 9.50 9.24
C ASP A 234 -15.52 8.51 9.43
N ALA A 235 -16.48 8.87 10.30
CA ALA A 235 -17.72 8.12 10.43
C ALA A 235 -18.64 8.22 9.20
N GLY A 236 -18.39 9.18 8.30
CA GLY A 236 -19.17 9.43 7.09
C GLY A 236 -18.83 8.52 5.91
N VAL A 237 -17.85 7.61 6.02
CA VAL A 237 -17.52 6.68 4.93
C VAL A 237 -18.73 5.81 4.58
N SER A 238 -19.01 5.72 3.28
CA SER A 238 -20.13 4.94 2.76
C SER A 238 -20.07 3.47 3.21
N PRO A 239 -21.17 2.87 3.67
CA PRO A 239 -21.22 1.43 3.98
C PRO A 239 -20.76 0.55 2.82
N ALA A 240 -20.97 0.97 1.57
CA ALA A 240 -20.53 0.24 0.39
C ALA A 240 -19.00 0.14 0.28
N VAL A 241 -18.28 1.20 0.69
CA VAL A 241 -16.81 1.22 0.74
C VAL A 241 -16.30 0.30 1.85
N VAL A 242 -16.95 0.31 3.02
CA VAL A 242 -16.59 -0.58 4.14
C VAL A 242 -16.82 -2.04 3.75
N ASP A 243 -17.98 -2.36 3.15
CA ASP A 243 -18.31 -3.70 2.67
C ASP A 243 -17.34 -4.17 1.55
N PHE A 244 -16.95 -3.26 0.66
CA PHE A 244 -15.91 -3.53 -0.35
C PHE A 244 -14.58 -3.92 0.30
N LEU A 245 -14.12 -3.13 1.26
CA LEU A 245 -12.89 -3.40 2.00
C LEU A 245 -12.94 -4.74 2.75
N GLU A 246 -14.06 -5.02 3.44
CA GLU A 246 -14.25 -6.28 4.16
C GLU A 246 -14.17 -7.50 3.24
N ARG A 247 -14.77 -7.43 2.06
CA ARG A 247 -14.67 -8.52 1.08
C ARG A 247 -13.24 -8.80 0.68
N ILE A 248 -12.44 -7.75 0.48
CA ILE A 248 -11.01 -7.88 0.16
C ILE A 248 -10.28 -8.54 1.34
N ILE A 249 -10.46 -8.03 2.57
CA ILE A 249 -9.79 -8.56 3.77
C ILE A 249 -10.14 -10.03 4.00
N ARG A 250 -11.42 -10.39 3.85
CA ARG A 250 -11.91 -11.77 4.05
C ARG A 250 -11.38 -12.75 3.00
N ALA A 251 -10.97 -12.28 1.84
CA ALA A 251 -10.41 -13.13 0.80
C ALA A 251 -8.97 -13.58 1.12
N THR A 252 -8.27 -12.92 2.05
CA THR A 252 -6.92 -13.33 2.46
C THR A 252 -6.98 -14.49 3.45
N PRO A 253 -6.31 -15.64 3.17
CA PRO A 253 -6.29 -16.80 4.06
C PRO A 253 -5.71 -16.46 5.45
N VAL A 254 -6.27 -17.09 6.51
CA VAL A 254 -5.89 -16.80 7.91
C VAL A 254 -4.42 -17.10 8.20
N ASP A 255 -3.88 -18.13 7.59
CA ASP A 255 -2.48 -18.50 7.73
C ASP A 255 -1.53 -17.46 7.09
N VAL A 256 -1.90 -16.90 5.93
CA VAL A 256 -1.19 -15.77 5.31
C VAL A 256 -1.25 -14.54 6.21
N VAL A 257 -2.44 -14.26 6.80
CA VAL A 257 -2.59 -13.20 7.81
C VAL A 257 -1.62 -13.41 8.97
N ALA A 258 -1.51 -14.63 9.50
CA ALA A 258 -0.62 -14.94 10.61
C ALA A 258 0.87 -14.79 10.26
N GLU A 259 1.27 -15.23 9.08
CA GLU A 259 2.66 -15.17 8.60
C GLU A 259 3.11 -13.71 8.42
N PHE A 260 2.34 -12.92 7.67
CA PHE A 260 2.68 -11.52 7.44
C PHE A 260 2.54 -10.63 8.69
N TYR A 261 1.72 -11.04 9.68
CA TYR A 261 1.72 -10.36 10.98
C TYR A 261 3.12 -10.38 11.63
N LEU A 262 3.81 -11.53 11.59
CA LEU A 262 5.18 -11.66 12.10
C LEU A 262 6.17 -10.83 11.28
N ALA A 263 6.02 -10.81 9.96
CA ALA A 263 6.83 -9.99 9.06
C ALA A 263 6.70 -8.49 9.37
N LEU A 264 5.47 -8.02 9.64
CA LEU A 264 5.22 -6.63 10.03
C LEU A 264 5.85 -6.27 11.38
N MET A 265 5.84 -7.18 12.36
CA MET A 265 6.51 -6.97 13.65
C MET A 265 8.03 -6.91 13.52
N ALA A 266 8.61 -7.67 12.59
CA ALA A 266 10.04 -7.72 12.34
C ALA A 266 10.53 -6.61 11.39
N HIS A 267 9.59 -5.86 10.78
CA HIS A 267 9.89 -4.87 9.75
C HIS A 267 10.83 -3.77 10.25
N ASP A 268 11.98 -3.64 9.57
CA ASP A 268 12.93 -2.55 9.72
C ASP A 268 13.63 -2.30 8.38
N GLN A 269 13.29 -1.18 7.73
CA GLN A 269 13.86 -0.73 6.48
C GLN A 269 14.43 0.70 6.59
N GLU A 270 14.86 1.09 7.78
CA GLU A 270 15.38 2.43 8.04
C GLU A 270 16.60 2.76 7.17
N ALA A 271 17.44 1.77 6.89
CA ALA A 271 18.61 1.92 6.03
C ALA A 271 18.27 2.29 4.57
N ALA A 272 17.06 1.97 4.09
CA ALA A 272 16.62 2.28 2.73
C ALA A 272 16.22 3.75 2.51
N LEU A 273 16.02 4.53 3.58
CA LEU A 273 15.45 5.87 3.47
C LEU A 273 16.36 6.84 2.71
N ALA A 274 17.66 6.70 2.83
CA ALA A 274 18.63 7.49 2.05
C ALA A 274 18.49 7.22 0.54
N THR A 275 18.28 5.95 0.16
CA THR A 275 18.07 5.54 -1.24
C THR A 275 16.80 6.16 -1.81
N LEU A 276 15.70 6.18 -1.02
CA LEU A 276 14.43 6.81 -1.43
C LEU A 276 14.59 8.31 -1.68
N GLY A 277 15.51 8.99 -0.97
CA GLY A 277 15.81 10.40 -1.17
C GLY A 277 16.58 10.72 -2.47
N ALA A 278 17.02 9.71 -3.22
CA ALA A 278 17.63 9.92 -4.53
C ALA A 278 16.62 10.30 -5.62
N VAL A 279 15.33 10.14 -5.35
CA VAL A 279 14.21 10.48 -6.24
C VAL A 279 13.14 11.28 -5.50
N PRO A 280 12.30 12.06 -6.19
CA PRO A 280 11.15 12.72 -5.57
C PRO A 280 10.30 11.72 -4.80
N ALA A 281 10.01 12.01 -3.53
CA ALA A 281 9.23 11.16 -2.65
C ALA A 281 8.09 11.96 -2.01
N THR A 282 6.87 11.41 -2.02
CA THR A 282 5.71 11.97 -1.33
C THR A 282 5.22 10.98 -0.28
N VAL A 283 5.08 11.42 0.95
CA VAL A 283 4.51 10.65 2.06
C VAL A 283 3.11 11.18 2.34
N ILE A 284 2.11 10.28 2.36
CA ILE A 284 0.70 10.64 2.61
C ILE A 284 0.20 9.88 3.84
N ALA A 285 -0.48 10.56 4.75
CA ALA A 285 -1.08 9.92 5.92
C ALA A 285 -2.37 10.61 6.34
N GLY A 286 -3.34 9.82 6.79
CA GLY A 286 -4.50 10.34 7.51
C GLY A 286 -4.13 10.77 8.92
N ASP A 287 -4.67 11.91 9.40
CA ASP A 287 -4.39 12.40 10.75
C ASP A 287 -5.09 11.57 11.84
N ARG A 288 -6.07 10.72 11.43
CA ARG A 288 -6.81 9.79 12.28
C ARG A 288 -6.44 8.33 12.04
N ASP A 289 -5.28 8.06 11.43
CA ASP A 289 -4.80 6.69 11.23
C ASP A 289 -4.54 6.00 12.59
N ARG A 290 -5.34 4.97 12.89
CA ARG A 290 -5.25 4.18 14.12
C ARG A 290 -4.30 2.99 14.01
N LEU A 291 -3.97 2.60 12.78
CA LEU A 291 -3.07 1.47 12.52
C LEU A 291 -1.62 1.94 12.49
N ILE A 292 -1.33 2.97 11.70
CA ILE A 292 -0.01 3.60 11.63
C ILE A 292 -0.14 5.07 12.06
N PRO A 293 0.13 5.39 13.33
CA PRO A 293 -0.06 6.74 13.84
C PRO A 293 0.67 7.80 13.02
N VAL A 294 0.01 8.93 12.78
CA VAL A 294 0.48 10.03 11.91
C VAL A 294 1.92 10.49 12.19
N ARG A 295 2.38 10.40 13.46
CA ARG A 295 3.77 10.69 13.83
C ARG A 295 4.77 9.84 13.06
N ARG A 296 4.43 8.59 12.68
CA ARG A 296 5.30 7.71 11.89
C ARG A 296 5.48 8.22 10.46
N ALA A 297 4.43 8.81 9.88
CA ALA A 297 4.54 9.47 8.57
C ALA A 297 5.44 10.72 8.65
N GLY A 298 5.33 11.49 9.73
CA GLY A 298 6.24 12.61 10.00
C GLY A 298 7.69 12.17 10.16
N ASP A 299 7.94 11.12 10.94
CA ASP A 299 9.27 10.53 11.12
C ASP A 299 9.83 10.02 9.77
N LEU A 300 9.00 9.35 8.97
CA LEU A 300 9.37 8.83 7.66
C LEU A 300 9.77 9.96 6.70
N ALA A 301 8.91 10.99 6.57
CA ALA A 301 9.17 12.13 5.69
C ALA A 301 10.40 12.93 6.11
N ALA A 302 10.61 13.12 7.41
CA ALA A 302 11.79 13.84 7.92
C ALA A 302 13.11 13.11 7.62
N ARG A 303 13.08 11.79 7.48
CA ARG A 303 14.27 10.95 7.25
C ARG A 303 14.52 10.60 5.79
N ILE A 304 13.56 10.79 4.89
CA ILE A 304 13.77 10.69 3.45
C ILE A 304 14.21 12.07 2.93
N PRO A 305 15.43 12.23 2.44
CA PRO A 305 15.92 13.52 1.96
C PRO A 305 14.99 14.10 0.88
N GLY A 306 14.45 15.27 1.15
CA GLY A 306 13.62 16.01 0.21
C GLY A 306 12.20 15.48 0.03
N ALA A 307 11.73 14.58 0.88
CA ALA A 307 10.35 14.10 0.83
C ALA A 307 9.34 15.22 1.15
N GLU A 308 8.22 15.16 0.45
CA GLU A 308 7.04 15.96 0.74
C GLU A 308 6.11 15.17 1.69
N LEU A 309 5.51 15.84 2.67
CA LEU A 309 4.52 15.25 3.57
C LEU A 309 3.14 15.86 3.33
N ILE A 310 2.17 15.03 3.02
CA ILE A 310 0.75 15.39 2.89
C ILE A 310 -0.04 14.75 4.03
N LEU A 311 -0.53 15.57 4.96
CA LEU A 311 -1.44 15.14 6.02
C LEU A 311 -2.89 15.38 5.60
N VAL A 312 -3.71 14.32 5.67
CA VAL A 312 -5.10 14.31 5.21
C VAL A 312 -6.04 14.41 6.40
N PRO A 313 -6.64 15.61 6.64
CA PRO A 313 -7.51 15.81 7.80
C PRO A 313 -8.74 14.89 7.79
N GLY A 314 -9.01 14.28 8.93
CA GLY A 314 -10.17 13.42 9.16
C GLY A 314 -10.04 12.03 8.56
N ALA A 315 -9.02 11.74 7.76
CA ALA A 315 -8.82 10.42 7.14
C ALA A 315 -8.11 9.44 8.09
N GLY A 316 -8.41 8.16 7.93
CA GLY A 316 -7.76 7.05 8.62
C GLY A 316 -6.68 6.37 7.78
N HIS A 317 -6.51 5.07 8.02
CA HIS A 317 -5.51 4.26 7.34
C HIS A 317 -5.79 4.08 5.83
N LEU A 318 -7.05 3.95 5.46
CA LEU A 318 -7.48 3.74 4.08
C LEU A 318 -7.74 5.07 3.35
N VAL A 319 -6.80 6.00 3.46
CA VAL A 319 -6.87 7.31 2.78
C VAL A 319 -7.09 7.16 1.27
N ILE A 320 -6.60 6.08 0.69
CA ILE A 320 -6.78 5.70 -0.73
C ILE A 320 -8.25 5.47 -1.12
N LEU A 321 -9.11 5.14 -0.14
CA LEU A 321 -10.56 4.95 -0.30
C LEU A 321 -11.36 6.10 0.30
N GLU A 322 -10.85 6.76 1.35
CA GLU A 322 -11.55 7.85 2.03
C GLU A 322 -11.43 9.19 1.32
N ARG A 323 -10.26 9.45 0.76
CA ARG A 323 -9.90 10.71 0.08
C ARG A 323 -9.10 10.40 -1.19
N PRO A 324 -9.69 9.62 -2.12
CA PRO A 324 -8.99 9.18 -3.32
C PRO A 324 -8.51 10.36 -4.19
N GLU A 325 -9.22 11.48 -4.16
CA GLU A 325 -8.85 12.70 -4.89
C GLU A 325 -7.48 13.23 -4.49
N VAL A 326 -7.14 13.18 -3.21
CA VAL A 326 -5.84 13.64 -2.69
C VAL A 326 -4.72 12.75 -3.18
N VAL A 327 -4.93 11.45 -3.11
CA VAL A 327 -3.96 10.46 -3.56
C VAL A 327 -3.74 10.56 -5.06
N ASN A 328 -4.83 10.72 -5.82
CA ASN A 328 -4.78 10.89 -7.27
C ASN A 328 -4.05 12.18 -7.68
N GLU A 329 -4.31 13.29 -6.97
CA GLU A 329 -3.64 14.57 -7.19
C GLU A 329 -2.13 14.46 -6.90
N ALA A 330 -1.74 13.84 -5.79
CA ALA A 330 -0.34 13.63 -5.46
C ALA A 330 0.40 12.79 -6.51
N ILE A 331 -0.22 11.69 -6.99
CA ILE A 331 0.35 10.86 -8.05
C ILE A 331 0.47 11.67 -9.35
N THR A 332 -0.56 12.41 -9.74
CA THR A 332 -0.58 13.21 -10.97
C THR A 332 0.47 14.32 -10.92
N SER A 333 0.60 15.01 -9.80
CA SER A 333 1.62 16.05 -9.58
C SER A 333 3.04 15.47 -9.68
N LEU A 334 3.27 14.31 -9.09
CA LEU A 334 4.55 13.63 -9.20
C LEU A 334 4.84 13.21 -10.65
N LEU A 335 3.85 12.65 -11.35
CA LEU A 335 3.99 12.29 -12.77
C LEU A 335 4.33 13.50 -13.65
N ALA A 336 3.69 14.65 -13.41
CA ALA A 336 3.98 15.89 -14.13
C ALA A 336 5.43 16.35 -13.89
N SER A 337 5.92 16.26 -12.65
CA SER A 337 7.28 16.68 -12.29
C SER A 337 8.35 15.78 -12.90
N VAL A 338 8.09 14.47 -13.02
CA VAL A 338 9.05 13.51 -13.56
C VAL A 338 8.84 13.24 -15.04
N GLY A 339 7.66 13.45 -15.61
CA GLY A 339 7.35 13.23 -17.03
C GLY A 339 8.00 14.27 -17.97
N GLY A 340 8.22 15.49 -17.51
CA GLY A 340 8.78 16.59 -18.30
C GLY A 340 10.31 16.58 -18.48
N SER A 341 11.03 15.73 -17.78
CA SER A 341 12.49 15.63 -17.91
C SER A 341 12.87 14.68 -19.05
N ARG A 342 12.68 15.10 -20.31
CA ARG A 342 13.44 14.54 -21.43
C ARG A 342 14.79 15.24 -21.43
N VAL A 343 15.83 14.54 -21.05
CA VAL A 343 17.22 14.95 -21.32
C VAL A 343 17.58 14.58 -22.75
#